data_c928fae815b7198fbbaccaa9ae0a8d6c
#
_entry.id   c928fae815b7198fbbaccaa9ae0a8d6c
#
_cell.length_a   1.000
_cell.length_b   1.000
_cell.length_c   1.000
_cell.angle_alpha   90.00
_cell.angle_beta   90.00
_cell.angle_gamma   90.00
#
_symmetry.space_group_name_H-M   'P 1'
#
loop_
_entity.id
_entity.type
_entity.pdbx_description
1 polymer ?
#
loop_
_entity_poly.entity_id
_entity_poly.type
_entity_poly.pdbx_seq_one_letter_code
_entity_poly.pdbx_strand_id
1 'polypeptide(L)'
;MKLLIKTCLAVSAATLAAILLYVIAQRPTPVSAATSDAVDRIAGKPDFSGIWEANNTANWDLLTHQAHPMVAQPGLLPNTVVLAAPVLALGSLGWVPGGLGVVEGDEIPYQPWAAARKKENEEHWLDRDPELKCFQPGIPRGMYLPHPFQIIQGNSKIQMIFEFANAQRTIHLTKMEPYPNVLWMGYSVGHWEGETLVVDVSDFTDATWFDRAGDFHSDALHVTERYTLADKNVIHYEATIQDPQVFTRTWKISMPLYRRLEPNAQLMDFKCVEMVEETMYGHLRKHQLVKHWEGKTMNVDITRKIPPGEEVLERYISGNPPAKK
;
A
#
# COMPACT_ATOMS: atom_id res chain seq x y z
N MET A 1 72.46 -8.79 32.17
CA MET A 1 71.57 -9.48 31.20
C MET A 1 70.31 -10.06 31.86
N LYS A 2 70.38 -10.83 32.99
CA LYS A 2 69.20 -11.42 33.66
C LYS A 2 68.25 -10.39 34.28
N LEU A 3 68.69 -9.19 34.65
CA LEU A 3 67.84 -8.16 35.27
C LEU A 3 67.01 -7.40 34.20
N LEU A 4 67.60 -7.15 33.04
CA LEU A 4 66.92 -6.49 31.91
C LEU A 4 65.79 -7.38 31.31
N ILE A 5 65.98 -8.69 31.28
CA ILE A 5 64.95 -9.62 30.82
C ILE A 5 63.74 -9.68 31.76
N LYS A 6 63.98 -9.62 33.05
CA LYS A 6 62.87 -9.60 34.06
C LYS A 6 62.08 -8.30 34.01
N THR A 7 62.70 -7.17 33.78
CA THR A 7 61.97 -5.89 33.61
C THR A 7 61.20 -5.77 32.32
N CYS A 8 61.71 -6.29 31.18
CA CYS A 8 60.98 -6.36 29.94
C CYS A 8 59.73 -7.27 30.02
N LEU A 9 59.86 -8.44 30.67
CA LEU A 9 58.73 -9.36 30.88
C LEU A 9 57.64 -8.76 31.80
N ALA A 10 58.04 -8.01 32.85
CA ALA A 10 57.09 -7.39 33.75
C ALA A 10 56.32 -6.20 33.07
N VAL A 11 56.97 -5.44 32.21
CA VAL A 11 56.34 -4.32 31.46
C VAL A 11 55.40 -4.88 30.41
N SER A 12 55.78 -5.95 29.69
CA SER A 12 54.87 -6.61 28.70
C SER A 12 53.66 -7.26 29.36
N ALA A 13 53.76 -7.83 30.53
CA ALA A 13 52.62 -8.39 31.25
C ALA A 13 51.66 -7.30 31.76
N ALA A 14 52.17 -6.15 32.21
CA ALA A 14 51.34 -5.05 32.67
C ALA A 14 50.61 -4.36 31.49
N THR A 15 51.26 -4.24 30.33
CA THR A 15 50.60 -3.68 29.14
C THR A 15 49.53 -4.61 28.57
N LEU A 16 49.74 -5.90 28.55
CA LEU A 16 48.72 -6.90 28.17
C LEU A 16 47.51 -6.89 29.11
N ALA A 17 47.74 -6.78 30.41
CA ALA A 17 46.67 -6.71 31.39
C ALA A 17 45.86 -5.38 31.25
N ALA A 18 46.51 -4.26 30.97
CA ALA A 18 45.85 -2.98 30.74
C ALA A 18 45.00 -2.99 29.46
N ILE A 19 45.50 -3.60 28.37
CA ILE A 19 44.75 -3.77 27.13
C ILE A 19 43.54 -4.69 27.34
N LEU A 20 43.72 -5.77 28.07
CA LEU A 20 42.63 -6.69 28.38
C LEU A 20 41.51 -6.03 29.20
N LEU A 21 41.89 -5.25 30.21
CA LEU A 21 40.94 -4.45 31.02
C LEU A 21 40.24 -3.39 30.20
N TYR A 22 40.95 -2.73 29.29
CA TYR A 22 40.37 -1.76 28.36
C TYR A 22 39.34 -2.40 27.41
N VAL A 23 39.68 -3.56 26.82
CA VAL A 23 38.75 -4.31 25.95
C VAL A 23 37.54 -4.83 26.73
N ILE A 24 37.71 -5.25 27.98
CA ILE A 24 36.59 -5.66 28.83
C ILE A 24 35.69 -4.48 29.19
N ALA A 25 36.27 -3.31 29.46
CA ALA A 25 35.53 -2.10 29.79
C ALA A 25 34.78 -1.51 28.55
N GLN A 26 35.22 -1.83 27.35
CA GLN A 26 34.56 -1.44 26.10
C GLN A 26 33.53 -2.46 25.58
N ARG A 27 33.32 -3.57 26.30
CA ARG A 27 32.20 -4.45 25.93
C ARG A 27 30.91 -3.68 26.10
N PRO A 28 30.12 -3.48 25.04
CA PRO A 28 28.80 -2.89 25.23
C PRO A 28 28.09 -3.74 26.28
N THR A 29 27.64 -3.10 27.35
CA THR A 29 26.72 -3.76 28.27
C THR A 29 25.61 -4.35 27.43
N PRO A 30 25.30 -5.66 27.58
CA PRO A 30 24.12 -6.18 26.89
C PRO A 30 22.97 -5.28 27.33
N VAL A 31 22.44 -4.51 26.38
CA VAL A 31 21.16 -3.84 26.58
C VAL A 31 20.22 -5.00 26.81
N SER A 32 19.86 -5.19 28.07
CA SER A 32 18.78 -6.12 28.44
C SER A 32 17.52 -5.53 27.81
N ALA A 33 17.26 -5.91 26.59
CA ALA A 33 15.95 -5.79 25.98
C ALA A 33 15.04 -6.77 26.73
N ALA A 34 14.73 -6.46 27.96
CA ALA A 34 13.52 -6.94 28.59
C ALA A 34 12.37 -6.13 27.93
N THR A 35 12.16 -6.34 26.65
CA THR A 35 10.86 -6.05 26.05
C THR A 35 9.92 -7.07 26.68
N SER A 36 9.09 -6.61 27.62
CA SER A 36 7.93 -7.41 27.99
C SER A 36 7.15 -7.63 26.69
N ASP A 37 6.98 -8.89 26.30
CA ASP A 37 6.09 -9.28 25.18
C ASP A 37 4.62 -8.99 25.52
N ALA A 38 4.36 -8.38 26.67
CA ALA A 38 3.04 -7.99 27.11
C ALA A 38 2.49 -6.86 26.23
N VAL A 39 1.37 -7.12 25.60
CA VAL A 39 0.60 -6.13 24.86
C VAL A 39 0.01 -5.13 25.85
N ASP A 40 0.21 -3.83 25.60
CA ASP A 40 -0.43 -2.75 26.36
C ASP A 40 -1.95 -2.85 26.23
N ARG A 41 -2.68 -2.34 27.26
CA ARG A 41 -4.14 -2.48 27.31
C ARG A 41 -4.83 -1.16 27.67
N ILE A 42 -5.94 -0.91 26.99
CA ILE A 42 -6.88 0.17 27.31
C ILE A 42 -8.23 -0.47 27.68
N ALA A 43 -8.71 -0.18 28.89
CA ALA A 43 -9.94 -0.77 29.44
C ALA A 43 -9.99 -2.32 29.37
N GLY A 44 -8.84 -2.97 29.56
CA GLY A 44 -8.71 -4.43 29.53
C GLY A 44 -8.66 -5.05 28.13
N LYS A 45 -8.69 -4.23 27.07
CA LYS A 45 -8.59 -4.67 25.67
C LYS A 45 -7.20 -4.33 25.12
N PRO A 46 -6.70 -5.08 24.10
CA PRO A 46 -5.43 -4.76 23.46
C PRO A 46 -5.38 -3.31 22.99
N ASP A 47 -4.24 -2.66 23.16
CA ASP A 47 -4.05 -1.28 22.71
C ASP A 47 -3.52 -1.25 21.26
N PHE A 48 -4.37 -0.83 20.36
CA PHE A 48 -4.03 -0.60 18.96
C PHE A 48 -3.46 0.80 18.68
N SER A 49 -3.35 1.68 19.69
CA SER A 49 -2.86 3.04 19.47
C SER A 49 -1.47 3.04 18.87
N GLY A 50 -1.25 3.92 17.91
CA GLY A 50 0.02 4.05 17.20
C GLY A 50 -0.16 4.39 15.73
N ILE A 51 0.95 4.47 15.01
CA ILE A 51 0.98 4.70 13.57
C ILE A 51 1.24 3.36 12.88
N TRP A 52 0.42 3.07 11.90
CA TRP A 52 0.38 1.78 11.21
C TRP A 52 0.42 1.97 9.70
N GLU A 53 0.93 0.97 8.99
CA GLU A 53 0.91 0.94 7.52
C GLU A 53 0.85 -0.49 7.01
N ALA A 54 0.27 -0.66 5.83
CA ALA A 54 0.38 -1.89 5.07
C ALA A 54 1.65 -1.86 4.21
N ASN A 55 2.30 -3.00 4.06
CA ASN A 55 3.46 -3.15 3.17
C ASN A 55 3.14 -4.18 2.07
N ASN A 56 2.26 -3.76 1.16
CA ASN A 56 1.80 -4.58 0.04
C ASN A 56 1.46 -3.72 -1.18
N THR A 57 0.95 -4.33 -2.23
CA THR A 57 0.60 -3.68 -3.50
C THR A 57 -0.90 -3.59 -3.74
N ALA A 58 -1.72 -3.85 -2.70
CA ALA A 58 -3.18 -3.93 -2.81
C ALA A 58 -3.85 -2.65 -3.35
N ASN A 59 -3.23 -1.48 -3.15
CA ASN A 59 -3.76 -0.24 -3.74
C ASN A 59 -3.67 -0.23 -5.28
N TRP A 60 -2.75 -0.99 -5.87
CA TRP A 60 -2.64 -1.13 -7.33
C TRP A 60 -3.58 -2.19 -7.88
N ASP A 61 -3.61 -3.35 -7.22
CA ASP A 61 -4.48 -4.46 -7.57
C ASP A 61 -4.59 -5.38 -6.34
N LEU A 62 -5.82 -5.69 -5.94
CA LEU A 62 -6.11 -6.59 -4.82
C LEU A 62 -5.77 -8.04 -5.12
N LEU A 63 -5.75 -8.43 -6.40
CA LEU A 63 -5.44 -9.79 -6.83
C LEU A 63 -3.94 -10.00 -7.05
N THR A 64 -3.53 -11.25 -7.15
CA THR A 64 -2.18 -11.62 -7.56
C THR A 64 -1.91 -11.13 -8.99
N HIS A 65 -0.87 -10.34 -9.18
CA HIS A 65 -0.55 -9.76 -10.47
C HIS A 65 0.95 -9.64 -10.70
N GLN A 66 1.34 -9.69 -11.96
CA GLN A 66 2.71 -9.41 -12.37
C GLN A 66 2.90 -7.91 -12.56
N ALA A 67 4.15 -7.45 -12.41
CA ALA A 67 4.50 -6.08 -12.74
C ALA A 67 4.18 -5.78 -14.22
N HIS A 68 3.51 -4.66 -14.49
CA HIS A 68 3.13 -4.27 -15.84
C HIS A 68 3.05 -2.75 -16.01
N PRO A 69 3.22 -2.23 -17.25
CA PRO A 69 3.13 -0.80 -17.51
C PRO A 69 1.68 -0.32 -17.52
N MET A 70 1.44 0.83 -16.92
CA MET A 70 0.14 1.53 -16.94
C MET A 70 0.05 2.52 -18.10
N VAL A 71 1.17 3.14 -18.49
CA VAL A 71 1.23 4.16 -19.54
C VAL A 71 2.23 3.77 -20.62
N ALA A 72 2.08 4.37 -21.80
CA ALA A 72 3.02 4.27 -22.91
C ALA A 72 3.36 5.67 -23.40
N GLN A 73 4.52 5.86 -24.00
CA GLN A 73 4.95 7.15 -24.50
C GLN A 73 5.40 7.06 -25.97
N PRO A 74 5.36 8.15 -26.73
CA PRO A 74 5.97 8.19 -28.04
C PRO A 74 7.45 7.84 -27.97
N GLY A 75 7.89 6.94 -28.87
CA GLY A 75 9.30 6.65 -29.03
C GLY A 75 10.01 7.78 -29.79
N LEU A 76 11.34 7.71 -29.81
CA LEU A 76 12.14 8.72 -30.50
C LEU A 76 12.09 8.62 -32.03
N LEU A 77 11.70 7.45 -32.53
CA LEU A 77 11.48 7.23 -33.97
C LEU A 77 10.02 7.52 -34.32
N PRO A 78 9.72 8.07 -35.51
CA PRO A 78 8.36 8.25 -35.97
C PRO A 78 7.57 6.94 -35.92
N ASN A 79 6.35 7.02 -35.39
CA ASN A 79 5.42 5.87 -35.26
C ASN A 79 5.88 4.73 -34.34
N THR A 80 6.80 4.99 -33.42
CA THR A 80 7.13 4.04 -32.36
C THR A 80 6.44 4.43 -31.04
N VAL A 81 5.97 3.41 -30.32
CA VAL A 81 5.43 3.56 -28.97
C VAL A 81 6.30 2.73 -28.03
N VAL A 82 6.74 3.33 -26.96
CA VAL A 82 7.56 2.68 -25.94
C VAL A 82 6.75 2.58 -24.66
N LEU A 83 6.62 1.38 -24.12
CA LEU A 83 6.03 1.19 -22.80
C LEU A 83 6.93 1.84 -21.74
N ALA A 84 6.33 2.40 -20.70
CA ALA A 84 7.10 2.94 -19.60
C ALA A 84 7.99 1.85 -19.00
N ALA A 85 9.26 2.17 -18.79
CA ALA A 85 10.19 1.24 -18.17
C ALA A 85 9.78 0.97 -16.71
N PRO A 86 10.03 -0.25 -16.19
CA PRO A 86 9.78 -0.58 -14.79
C PRO A 86 10.83 0.08 -13.89
N VAL A 87 10.79 1.39 -13.79
CA VAL A 87 11.73 2.18 -12.99
C VAL A 87 11.03 2.64 -11.73
N LEU A 88 11.57 2.25 -10.57
CA LEU A 88 11.06 2.68 -9.26
C LEU A 88 10.94 4.21 -9.14
N ALA A 89 11.78 4.97 -9.83
CA ALA A 89 11.75 6.43 -9.84
C ALA A 89 10.53 7.03 -10.56
N LEU A 90 9.92 6.29 -11.49
CA LEU A 90 8.63 6.65 -12.09
C LEU A 90 7.46 6.07 -11.28
N GLY A 91 7.79 5.25 -10.30
CA GLY A 91 6.94 4.76 -9.24
C GLY A 91 5.62 4.21 -9.73
N SER A 92 4.66 4.44 -8.90
CA SER A 92 3.26 4.08 -9.05
C SER A 92 2.55 4.64 -10.29
N LEU A 93 3.13 5.57 -11.00
CA LEU A 93 2.45 6.33 -12.05
C LEU A 93 2.60 5.71 -13.43
N GLY A 94 3.76 5.13 -13.70
CA GLY A 94 4.02 4.54 -15.02
C GLY A 94 4.00 3.01 -15.03
N TRP A 95 4.06 2.39 -13.85
CA TRP A 95 4.27 0.96 -13.73
C TRP A 95 3.63 0.41 -12.45
N VAL A 96 2.83 -0.65 -12.58
CA VAL A 96 2.31 -1.39 -11.44
C VAL A 96 3.36 -2.39 -10.98
N PRO A 97 3.81 -2.35 -9.72
CA PRO A 97 4.68 -3.38 -9.17
C PRO A 97 3.95 -4.73 -9.10
N GLY A 98 4.67 -5.84 -9.20
CA GLY A 98 4.08 -7.15 -8.99
C GLY A 98 3.63 -7.35 -7.54
N GLY A 99 2.54 -8.08 -7.34
CA GLY A 99 1.95 -8.34 -6.03
C GLY A 99 1.43 -9.76 -5.85
N LEU A 100 1.42 -10.21 -4.60
CA LEU A 100 0.89 -11.54 -4.24
C LEU A 100 -0.63 -11.54 -4.07
N GLY A 101 -1.27 -10.36 -4.15
CA GLY A 101 -2.66 -10.20 -3.82
C GLY A 101 -2.95 -10.28 -2.31
N VAL A 102 -4.14 -9.87 -1.94
CA VAL A 102 -4.64 -9.90 -0.55
C VAL A 102 -6.02 -10.54 -0.45
N VAL A 103 -6.60 -10.93 -1.57
CA VAL A 103 -7.93 -11.56 -1.65
C VAL A 103 -7.81 -13.05 -1.35
N GLU A 104 -8.63 -13.55 -0.42
CA GLU A 104 -8.70 -14.98 -0.14
C GLU A 104 -9.21 -15.73 -1.37
N GLY A 105 -8.40 -16.69 -1.87
CA GLY A 105 -8.71 -17.46 -3.07
C GLY A 105 -8.43 -16.75 -4.38
N ASP A 106 -7.85 -15.56 -4.35
CA ASP A 106 -7.40 -14.79 -5.52
C ASP A 106 -8.49 -14.54 -6.58
N GLU A 107 -9.75 -14.35 -6.12
CA GLU A 107 -10.90 -14.14 -7.00
C GLU A 107 -11.89 -13.13 -6.37
N ILE A 108 -12.26 -12.10 -7.13
CA ILE A 108 -13.35 -11.18 -6.80
C ILE A 108 -14.60 -11.60 -7.59
N PRO A 109 -15.68 -12.03 -6.91
CA PRO A 109 -16.83 -12.68 -7.56
C PRO A 109 -17.85 -11.68 -8.12
N TYR A 110 -17.48 -10.99 -9.19
CA TYR A 110 -18.33 -9.98 -9.83
C TYR A 110 -19.62 -10.53 -10.43
N GLN A 111 -20.70 -9.74 -10.34
CA GLN A 111 -21.84 -9.87 -11.25
C GLN A 111 -21.37 -9.63 -12.71
N PRO A 112 -21.98 -10.25 -13.73
CA PRO A 112 -21.53 -10.10 -15.13
C PRO A 112 -21.44 -8.65 -15.62
N TRP A 113 -22.41 -7.81 -15.24
CA TRP A 113 -22.41 -6.39 -15.58
C TRP A 113 -21.27 -5.63 -14.88
N ALA A 114 -21.00 -6.00 -13.62
CA ALA A 114 -19.99 -5.35 -12.80
C ALA A 114 -18.56 -5.69 -13.27
N ALA A 115 -18.35 -6.91 -13.75
CA ALA A 115 -17.09 -7.30 -14.38
C ALA A 115 -16.76 -6.43 -15.61
N ALA A 116 -17.77 -6.12 -16.44
CA ALA A 116 -17.61 -5.22 -17.59
C ALA A 116 -17.27 -3.79 -17.12
N ARG A 117 -17.93 -3.31 -16.08
CA ARG A 117 -17.66 -1.99 -15.48
C ARG A 117 -16.25 -1.92 -14.87
N LYS A 118 -15.81 -2.96 -14.15
CA LYS A 118 -14.44 -3.05 -13.62
C LYS A 118 -13.40 -2.89 -14.70
N LYS A 119 -13.57 -3.61 -15.80
CA LYS A 119 -12.67 -3.51 -16.96
C LYS A 119 -12.67 -2.09 -17.57
N GLU A 120 -13.82 -1.46 -17.69
CA GLU A 120 -13.91 -0.08 -18.15
C GLU A 120 -13.21 0.90 -17.19
N ASN A 121 -13.36 0.69 -15.89
CA ASN A 121 -12.67 1.48 -14.87
C ASN A 121 -11.14 1.34 -14.98
N GLU A 122 -10.63 0.11 -15.13
CA GLU A 122 -9.21 -0.18 -15.32
C GLU A 122 -8.64 0.55 -16.57
N GLU A 123 -9.39 0.58 -17.66
CA GLU A 123 -9.01 1.30 -18.87
C GLU A 123 -8.97 2.82 -18.67
N HIS A 124 -9.75 3.33 -17.73
CA HIS A 124 -9.94 4.75 -17.44
C HIS A 124 -9.47 5.18 -16.04
N TRP A 125 -8.57 4.44 -15.42
CA TRP A 125 -8.16 4.70 -14.04
C TRP A 125 -7.64 6.13 -13.82
N LEU A 126 -6.86 6.69 -14.76
CA LEU A 126 -6.27 8.03 -14.64
C LEU A 126 -7.30 9.17 -14.51
N ASP A 127 -8.46 9.02 -15.11
CA ASP A 127 -9.51 10.04 -15.11
C ASP A 127 -10.71 9.69 -14.23
N ARG A 128 -10.78 8.44 -13.72
CA ARG A 128 -11.94 7.99 -12.97
C ARG A 128 -11.63 7.61 -11.52
N ASP A 129 -10.42 7.14 -11.22
CA ASP A 129 -10.08 6.73 -9.86
C ASP A 129 -10.23 7.91 -8.89
N PRO A 130 -11.10 7.78 -7.85
CA PRO A 130 -11.32 8.83 -6.87
C PRO A 130 -10.06 9.20 -6.07
N GLU A 131 -9.13 8.26 -5.88
CA GLU A 131 -7.84 8.51 -5.23
C GLU A 131 -7.05 9.61 -5.96
N LEU A 132 -7.01 9.54 -7.30
CA LEU A 132 -6.32 10.53 -8.13
C LEU A 132 -6.98 11.90 -8.11
N LYS A 133 -8.24 11.97 -7.70
CA LYS A 133 -9.01 13.20 -7.51
C LYS A 133 -8.94 13.73 -6.09
N CYS A 134 -8.03 13.18 -5.26
CA CYS A 134 -7.86 13.57 -3.86
C CYS A 134 -9.10 13.33 -2.97
N PHE A 135 -10.02 12.47 -3.38
CA PHE A 135 -11.16 12.11 -2.55
C PHE A 135 -10.73 11.16 -1.43
N GLN A 136 -11.49 11.13 -0.37
CA GLN A 136 -11.24 10.18 0.72
C GLN A 136 -11.36 8.74 0.19
N PRO A 137 -10.46 7.84 0.62
CA PRO A 137 -10.30 6.53 -0.04
C PRO A 137 -11.41 5.52 0.25
N GLY A 138 -12.23 5.76 1.28
CA GLY A 138 -13.15 4.76 1.79
C GLY A 138 -12.46 3.62 2.55
N ILE A 139 -13.28 2.69 3.04
CA ILE A 139 -12.83 1.46 3.69
C ILE A 139 -13.26 0.29 2.79
N PRO A 140 -12.37 -0.70 2.57
CA PRO A 140 -11.09 -0.93 3.23
C PRO A 140 -9.87 -0.23 2.59
N ARG A 141 -9.99 0.48 1.44
CA ARG A 141 -8.86 1.03 0.70
C ARG A 141 -7.92 1.89 1.55
N GLY A 142 -8.46 2.69 2.47
CA GLY A 142 -7.67 3.49 3.40
C GLY A 142 -6.66 2.69 4.21
N MET A 143 -6.90 1.39 4.44
CA MET A 143 -6.04 0.54 5.26
C MET A 143 -4.78 0.07 4.54
N TYR A 144 -4.76 0.10 3.19
CA TYR A 144 -3.63 -0.38 2.37
C TYR A 144 -3.14 0.61 1.31
N LEU A 145 -3.54 1.87 1.40
CA LEU A 145 -2.84 2.93 0.68
C LEU A 145 -1.36 2.95 1.08
N PRO A 146 -0.44 3.35 0.20
CA PRO A 146 0.98 3.48 0.52
C PRO A 146 1.25 4.73 1.40
N HIS A 147 0.41 4.94 2.38
CA HIS A 147 0.44 6.04 3.34
C HIS A 147 0.08 5.52 4.72
N PRO A 148 0.77 5.94 5.79
CA PRO A 148 0.45 5.50 7.14
C PRO A 148 -0.87 6.10 7.63
N PHE A 149 -1.42 5.47 8.65
CA PHE A 149 -2.55 5.98 9.41
C PHE A 149 -2.32 5.81 10.91
N GLN A 150 -2.93 6.69 11.69
CA GLN A 150 -2.83 6.66 13.14
C GLN A 150 -4.12 6.12 13.76
N ILE A 151 -3.98 5.22 14.72
CA ILE A 151 -5.07 4.77 15.59
C ILE A 151 -4.90 5.46 16.95
N ILE A 152 -5.98 6.05 17.44
CA ILE A 152 -6.08 6.61 18.80
C ILE A 152 -7.24 5.91 19.48
N GLN A 153 -6.93 4.96 20.35
CA GLN A 153 -7.92 4.14 21.03
C GLN A 153 -8.40 4.80 22.33
N GLY A 154 -9.70 4.92 22.46
CA GLY A 154 -10.37 5.30 23.70
C GLY A 154 -11.35 4.22 24.16
N ASN A 155 -12.02 4.44 25.30
CA ASN A 155 -12.91 3.47 25.91
C ASN A 155 -14.26 3.33 25.18
N SER A 156 -14.76 4.41 24.58
CA SER A 156 -16.08 4.45 23.92
C SER A 156 -16.00 4.65 22.42
N LYS A 157 -14.82 5.00 21.91
CA LYS A 157 -14.58 5.22 20.49
C LYS A 157 -13.10 5.05 20.17
N ILE A 158 -12.82 4.68 18.92
CA ILE A 158 -11.50 4.67 18.34
C ILE A 158 -11.48 5.67 17.20
N GLN A 159 -10.52 6.58 17.19
CA GLN A 159 -10.31 7.52 16.10
C GLN A 159 -9.19 7.00 15.21
N MET A 160 -9.44 6.97 13.90
CA MET A 160 -8.42 6.70 12.90
C MET A 160 -8.21 7.96 12.05
N ILE A 161 -6.95 8.32 11.86
CA ILE A 161 -6.53 9.48 11.07
C ILE A 161 -5.59 8.95 10.00
N PHE A 162 -5.94 9.18 8.74
CA PHE A 162 -5.17 8.74 7.58
C PHE A 162 -4.34 9.90 7.06
N GLU A 163 -3.08 9.64 6.72
CA GLU A 163 -2.23 10.66 6.09
C GLU A 163 -2.82 11.08 4.75
N PHE A 164 -3.25 10.10 3.93
CA PHE A 164 -3.88 10.38 2.65
C PHE A 164 -5.18 11.20 2.81
N ALA A 165 -5.27 12.30 2.06
CA ALA A 165 -6.42 13.21 2.02
C ALA A 165 -6.83 13.79 3.39
N ASN A 166 -6.00 13.64 4.44
CA ASN A 166 -6.34 13.95 5.83
C ASN A 166 -7.68 13.31 6.25
N ALA A 167 -7.97 12.12 5.72
CA ALA A 167 -9.21 11.43 5.98
C ALA A 167 -9.30 11.03 7.47
N GLN A 168 -10.51 11.06 8.01
CA GLN A 168 -10.77 10.70 9.39
C GLN A 168 -11.92 9.71 9.48
N ARG A 169 -11.83 8.82 10.46
CA ARG A 169 -12.84 7.82 10.75
C ARG A 169 -13.01 7.65 12.25
N THR A 170 -14.23 7.62 12.72
CA THR A 170 -14.58 7.28 14.10
C THR A 170 -15.25 5.92 14.14
N ILE A 171 -14.68 4.98 14.90
CA ILE A 171 -15.31 3.70 15.22
C ILE A 171 -16.00 3.87 16.58
N HIS A 172 -17.30 3.76 16.58
CA HIS A 172 -18.14 3.86 17.78
C HIS A 172 -18.20 2.51 18.50
N LEU A 173 -17.70 2.44 19.74
CA LEU A 173 -17.75 1.23 20.58
C LEU A 173 -19.01 1.14 21.45
N THR A 174 -19.87 2.12 21.34
CA THR A 174 -21.17 2.18 21.98
C THR A 174 -22.25 2.32 20.92
N LYS A 175 -23.42 1.74 21.16
CA LYS A 175 -24.54 1.84 20.23
C LYS A 175 -24.89 3.31 20.00
N MET A 176 -24.89 3.73 18.75
CA MET A 176 -25.31 5.06 18.31
C MET A 176 -26.32 4.91 17.17
N GLU A 177 -27.20 5.89 17.03
CA GLU A 177 -28.07 5.97 15.86
C GLU A 177 -27.22 6.24 14.61
N PRO A 178 -27.51 5.58 13.48
CA PRO A 178 -26.81 5.82 12.21
C PRO A 178 -26.91 7.30 11.80
N TYR A 179 -25.85 7.81 11.22
CA TYR A 179 -25.89 9.12 10.59
C TYR A 179 -26.77 9.06 9.33
N PRO A 180 -27.68 10.02 9.11
CA PRO A 180 -28.69 9.90 8.07
C PRO A 180 -28.20 10.14 6.64
N ASN A 181 -26.90 10.23 6.41
CA ASN A 181 -26.30 10.46 5.10
C ASN A 181 -25.18 9.46 4.82
N VAL A 182 -24.90 9.22 3.56
CA VAL A 182 -23.71 8.45 3.11
C VAL A 182 -22.42 9.19 3.40
N LEU A 183 -21.38 8.44 3.70
CA LEU A 183 -20.07 8.94 4.09
C LEU A 183 -18.97 8.32 3.21
N TRP A 184 -17.94 9.08 2.92
CA TRP A 184 -16.77 8.58 2.18
C TRP A 184 -16.07 7.42 2.89
N MET A 185 -15.90 7.51 4.21
CA MET A 185 -15.25 6.49 5.04
C MET A 185 -16.23 5.50 5.65
N GLY A 186 -17.53 5.59 5.30
CA GLY A 186 -18.60 4.81 5.88
C GLY A 186 -18.88 5.14 7.35
N TYR A 187 -19.97 4.63 7.88
CA TYR A 187 -20.33 4.70 9.29
C TYR A 187 -19.86 3.43 10.00
N SER A 188 -19.06 3.57 11.05
CA SER A 188 -18.36 2.46 11.69
C SER A 188 -18.82 2.22 13.12
N VAL A 189 -19.28 1.01 13.39
CA VAL A 189 -19.66 0.54 14.73
C VAL A 189 -18.81 -0.66 15.11
N GLY A 190 -18.08 -0.57 16.22
CA GLY A 190 -17.17 -1.61 16.67
C GLY A 190 -17.65 -2.30 17.95
N HIS A 191 -17.23 -3.54 18.10
CA HIS A 191 -17.37 -4.30 19.33
C HIS A 191 -16.18 -5.26 19.49
N TRP A 192 -16.01 -5.78 20.71
CA TRP A 192 -14.90 -6.68 21.00
C TRP A 192 -15.36 -8.13 21.07
N GLU A 193 -14.72 -8.98 20.30
CA GLU A 193 -14.80 -10.45 20.40
C GLU A 193 -13.49 -10.98 21.01
N GLY A 194 -13.47 -11.15 22.33
CA GLY A 194 -12.23 -11.49 23.03
C GLY A 194 -11.16 -10.41 22.87
N GLU A 195 -10.07 -10.73 22.18
CA GLU A 195 -8.94 -9.85 21.90
C GLU A 195 -9.04 -9.20 20.50
N THR A 196 -10.04 -9.54 19.71
CA THR A 196 -10.26 -9.02 18.37
C THR A 196 -11.27 -7.87 18.41
N LEU A 197 -10.91 -6.73 17.81
CA LEU A 197 -11.85 -5.67 17.49
C LEU A 197 -12.56 -6.01 16.19
N VAL A 198 -13.88 -6.10 16.22
CA VAL A 198 -14.74 -6.28 15.04
C VAL A 198 -15.45 -4.97 14.75
N VAL A 199 -15.44 -4.56 13.50
CA VAL A 199 -16.04 -3.28 13.06
C VAL A 199 -16.94 -3.52 11.88
N ASP A 200 -18.21 -3.18 12.04
CA ASP A 200 -19.16 -3.15 10.94
C ASP A 200 -19.22 -1.75 10.35
N VAL A 201 -19.11 -1.67 9.03
CA VAL A 201 -19.07 -0.41 8.29
C VAL A 201 -20.15 -0.43 7.21
N SER A 202 -20.99 0.59 7.22
CA SER A 202 -22.11 0.78 6.28
C SER A 202 -22.19 2.23 5.80
N ASP A 203 -23.24 2.56 5.07
CA ASP A 203 -23.59 3.92 4.65
C ASP A 203 -22.47 4.60 3.85
N PHE A 204 -21.87 3.84 2.93
CA PHE A 204 -20.86 4.33 2.00
C PHE A 204 -21.48 5.13 0.85
N THR A 205 -20.72 6.13 0.36
CA THR A 205 -20.93 6.62 -1.01
C THR A 205 -20.44 5.60 -2.02
N ASP A 206 -21.07 5.50 -3.17
CA ASP A 206 -20.63 4.67 -4.31
C ASP A 206 -19.44 5.26 -5.09
N ALA A 207 -18.92 6.39 -4.63
CA ALA A 207 -17.87 7.14 -5.32
C ALA A 207 -16.45 6.68 -5.00
N THR A 208 -16.26 5.67 -4.11
CA THR A 208 -14.93 5.12 -3.80
C THR A 208 -14.66 3.82 -4.56
N TRP A 209 -13.37 3.51 -4.75
CA TRP A 209 -12.90 2.28 -5.34
C TRP A 209 -12.06 1.49 -4.36
N PHE A 210 -11.88 0.18 -4.60
CA PHE A 210 -11.00 -0.64 -3.78
C PHE A 210 -9.52 -0.51 -4.17
N ASP A 211 -9.20 -0.29 -5.46
CA ASP A 211 -7.84 -0.18 -5.97
C ASP A 211 -7.76 0.56 -7.31
N ARG A 212 -6.55 0.66 -7.85
CA ARG A 212 -6.29 1.27 -9.17
C ARG A 212 -6.58 0.33 -10.36
N ALA A 213 -6.79 -0.97 -10.10
CA ALA A 213 -7.23 -1.91 -11.12
C ALA A 213 -8.71 -1.73 -11.49
N GLY A 214 -9.40 -0.80 -10.83
CA GLY A 214 -10.78 -0.42 -11.13
C GLY A 214 -11.82 -1.20 -10.35
N ASP A 215 -11.41 -1.91 -9.31
CA ASP A 215 -12.30 -2.64 -8.44
C ASP A 215 -13.15 -1.66 -7.62
N PHE A 216 -14.46 -1.81 -7.69
CA PHE A 216 -15.44 -0.85 -7.19
C PHE A 216 -16.59 -1.51 -6.43
N HIS A 217 -17.45 -0.70 -5.84
CA HIS A 217 -18.65 -1.12 -5.11
C HIS A 217 -19.83 -0.17 -5.39
N SER A 218 -20.99 -0.54 -4.89
CA SER A 218 -22.18 0.33 -4.86
C SER A 218 -22.35 0.97 -3.47
N ASP A 219 -23.42 1.74 -3.30
CA ASP A 219 -23.87 2.26 -2.01
C ASP A 219 -24.42 1.19 -1.06
N ALA A 220 -24.68 -0.02 -1.57
CA ALA A 220 -25.07 -1.18 -0.78
C ALA A 220 -23.88 -1.92 -0.13
N LEU A 221 -22.67 -1.36 -0.24
CA LEU A 221 -21.49 -1.95 0.38
C LEU A 221 -21.63 -2.05 1.90
N HIS A 222 -21.36 -3.23 2.43
CA HIS A 222 -21.15 -3.49 3.84
C HIS A 222 -19.79 -4.16 4.03
N VAL A 223 -19.00 -3.67 4.97
CA VAL A 223 -17.67 -4.22 5.28
C VAL A 223 -17.64 -4.61 6.75
N THR A 224 -17.30 -5.87 7.04
CA THR A 224 -16.98 -6.30 8.40
C THR A 224 -15.48 -6.48 8.53
N GLU A 225 -14.84 -5.64 9.32
CA GLU A 225 -13.42 -5.66 9.56
C GLU A 225 -13.08 -6.36 10.87
N ARG A 226 -11.91 -6.99 10.92
CA ARG A 226 -11.36 -7.65 12.12
C ARG A 226 -9.92 -7.24 12.32
N TYR A 227 -9.62 -6.77 13.52
CA TYR A 227 -8.29 -6.35 13.93
C TYR A 227 -7.84 -7.22 15.09
N THR A 228 -6.79 -8.00 14.88
CA THR A 228 -6.21 -8.87 15.92
C THR A 228 -4.71 -8.60 16.01
N LEU A 229 -4.20 -8.28 17.22
CA LEU A 229 -2.76 -8.19 17.40
C LEU A 229 -2.12 -9.58 17.31
N ALA A 230 -1.29 -9.79 16.28
CA ALA A 230 -0.43 -10.97 16.17
C ALA A 230 0.77 -10.85 17.12
N ASP A 231 1.27 -9.62 17.27
CA ASP A 231 2.19 -9.19 18.32
C ASP A 231 2.03 -7.67 18.55
N LYS A 232 2.79 -7.06 19.45
CA LYS A 232 2.67 -5.65 19.79
C LYS A 232 2.88 -4.68 18.60
N ASN A 233 3.49 -5.15 17.51
CA ASN A 233 3.85 -4.34 16.34
C ASN A 233 3.20 -4.83 15.05
N VAL A 234 2.37 -5.87 15.10
CA VAL A 234 1.70 -6.42 13.93
C VAL A 234 0.22 -6.65 14.22
N ILE A 235 -0.65 -6.01 13.46
CA ILE A 235 -2.07 -6.30 13.42
C ILE A 235 -2.33 -7.25 12.24
N HIS A 236 -2.98 -8.37 12.50
CA HIS A 236 -3.64 -9.14 11.46
C HIS A 236 -4.98 -8.48 11.15
N TYR A 237 -5.11 -7.93 9.95
CA TYR A 237 -6.29 -7.24 9.45
C TYR A 237 -7.02 -8.12 8.44
N GLU A 238 -8.32 -8.26 8.63
CA GLU A 238 -9.22 -8.91 7.68
C GLU A 238 -10.40 -7.99 7.39
N ALA A 239 -10.88 -7.96 6.16
CA ALA A 239 -12.13 -7.32 5.80
C ALA A 239 -12.98 -8.25 4.94
N THR A 240 -14.20 -8.51 5.39
CA THR A 240 -15.23 -9.23 4.63
C THR A 240 -16.07 -8.21 3.88
N ILE A 241 -16.14 -8.36 2.57
CA ILE A 241 -16.82 -7.47 1.65
C ILE A 241 -18.15 -8.10 1.24
N GLN A 242 -19.20 -7.35 1.41
CA GLN A 242 -20.55 -7.73 1.00
C GLN A 242 -21.19 -6.57 0.24
N ASP A 243 -21.52 -6.80 -1.01
CA ASP A 243 -22.28 -5.90 -1.87
C ASP A 243 -23.07 -6.73 -2.89
N PRO A 244 -24.34 -7.06 -2.61
CA PRO A 244 -25.12 -7.94 -3.46
C PRO A 244 -25.48 -7.32 -4.82
N GLN A 245 -25.33 -6.02 -5.00
CA GLN A 245 -25.51 -5.36 -6.28
C GLN A 245 -24.33 -5.60 -7.21
N VAL A 246 -23.12 -5.69 -6.66
CA VAL A 246 -21.88 -5.79 -7.44
C VAL A 246 -21.31 -7.21 -7.46
N PHE A 247 -21.42 -7.96 -6.36
CA PHE A 247 -20.83 -9.28 -6.22
C PHE A 247 -21.87 -10.38 -6.08
N THR A 248 -21.54 -11.57 -6.58
CA THR A 248 -22.40 -12.76 -6.51
C THR A 248 -22.36 -13.46 -5.15
N ARG A 249 -21.32 -13.23 -4.36
CA ARG A 249 -21.11 -13.73 -2.99
C ARG A 249 -20.21 -12.78 -2.21
N THR A 250 -20.16 -12.95 -0.90
CA THR A 250 -19.16 -12.28 -0.05
C THR A 250 -17.76 -12.77 -0.38
N TRP A 251 -16.78 -11.91 -0.21
CA TRP A 251 -15.37 -12.21 -0.37
C TRP A 251 -14.54 -11.48 0.69
N LYS A 252 -13.27 -11.84 0.83
CA LYS A 252 -12.42 -11.31 1.89
C LYS A 252 -11.06 -10.89 1.40
N ILE A 253 -10.51 -9.89 2.09
CA ILE A 253 -9.09 -9.55 2.05
C ILE A 253 -8.46 -9.79 3.42
N SER A 254 -7.17 -10.13 3.41
CA SER A 254 -6.40 -10.38 4.62
C SER A 254 -4.96 -9.91 4.44
N MET A 255 -4.42 -9.19 5.42
CA MET A 255 -3.06 -8.67 5.36
C MET A 255 -2.52 -8.29 6.74
N PRO A 256 -1.20 -8.29 6.96
CA PRO A 256 -0.59 -7.68 8.12
C PRO A 256 -0.52 -6.15 7.97
N LEU A 257 -0.74 -5.45 9.07
CA LEU A 257 -0.44 -4.03 9.23
C LEU A 257 0.73 -3.91 10.23
N TYR A 258 1.69 -3.07 9.92
CA TYR A 258 2.92 -2.94 10.68
C TYR A 258 2.97 -1.60 11.40
N ARG A 259 3.38 -1.64 12.67
CA ARG A 259 3.57 -0.43 13.48
C ARG A 259 4.85 0.31 13.04
N ARG A 260 4.76 1.62 12.87
CA ARG A 260 5.93 2.48 12.69
C ARG A 260 6.68 2.57 14.02
N LEU A 261 7.97 2.21 14.00
CA LEU A 261 8.81 2.10 15.20
C LEU A 261 9.84 3.22 15.31
N GLU A 262 9.90 4.12 14.34
CA GLU A 262 10.83 5.24 14.35
C GLU A 262 10.56 6.16 15.55
N PRO A 263 11.60 6.62 16.26
CA PRO A 263 11.44 7.59 17.33
C PRO A 263 10.71 8.82 16.82
N ASN A 264 9.67 9.24 17.54
CA ASN A 264 8.84 10.40 17.19
C ASN A 264 8.12 10.27 15.83
N ALA A 265 7.78 9.05 15.41
CA ALA A 265 6.96 8.85 14.21
C ALA A 265 5.67 9.66 14.29
N GLN A 266 5.32 10.32 13.21
CA GLN A 266 4.09 11.10 13.07
C GLN A 266 3.59 11.04 11.63
N LEU A 267 2.31 11.32 11.43
CA LEU A 267 1.78 11.50 10.08
C LEU A 267 2.37 12.76 9.46
N MET A 268 2.67 12.70 8.19
CA MET A 268 3.21 13.81 7.43
C MET A 268 2.08 14.71 6.91
N ASP A 269 2.41 15.97 6.62
CA ASP A 269 1.51 16.86 5.90
C ASP A 269 1.25 16.30 4.51
N PHE A 270 0.00 15.92 4.25
CA PHE A 270 -0.41 15.45 2.93
C PHE A 270 -0.94 16.60 2.07
N LYS A 271 -0.32 16.79 0.92
CA LYS A 271 -0.74 17.76 -0.10
C LYS A 271 -1.14 17.00 -1.35
N CYS A 272 -2.43 16.83 -1.54
CA CYS A 272 -2.94 16.31 -2.79
C CYS A 272 -3.13 17.43 -3.81
N VAL A 273 -2.75 17.17 -5.06
CA VAL A 273 -3.04 18.03 -6.20
C VAL A 273 -3.97 17.26 -7.11
N GLU A 274 -5.22 17.68 -7.16
CA GLU A 274 -6.25 17.03 -7.96
C GLU A 274 -5.81 16.87 -9.41
N MET A 275 -6.04 15.69 -9.98
CA MET A 275 -5.78 15.39 -11.38
C MET A 275 -4.32 15.60 -11.81
N VAL A 276 -3.36 15.65 -10.88
CA VAL A 276 -1.94 15.85 -11.23
C VAL A 276 -1.43 14.72 -12.11
N GLU A 277 -1.79 13.47 -11.82
CA GLU A 277 -1.40 12.33 -12.63
C GLU A 277 -2.03 12.37 -14.02
N GLU A 278 -3.30 12.78 -14.12
CA GLU A 278 -3.97 13.02 -15.39
C GLU A 278 -3.25 14.11 -16.20
N THR A 279 -2.90 15.21 -15.57
CA THR A 279 -2.20 16.32 -16.20
C THR A 279 -0.82 15.89 -16.70
N MET A 280 -0.09 15.13 -15.91
CA MET A 280 1.28 14.69 -16.24
C MET A 280 1.30 13.54 -17.25
N TYR A 281 0.39 12.59 -17.11
CA TYR A 281 0.44 11.30 -17.83
C TYR A 281 -0.76 11.04 -18.73
N GLY A 282 -1.79 11.89 -18.69
CA GLY A 282 -2.99 11.71 -19.49
C GLY A 282 -2.73 11.62 -20.99
N HIS A 283 -1.73 12.36 -21.48
CA HIS A 283 -1.29 12.32 -22.88
C HIS A 283 -0.55 11.01 -23.25
N LEU A 284 -0.11 10.23 -22.25
CA LEU A 284 0.57 8.94 -22.42
C LEU A 284 -0.39 7.74 -22.30
N ARG A 285 -1.70 7.98 -22.14
CA ARG A 285 -2.67 6.90 -22.08
C ARG A 285 -2.64 6.07 -23.35
N LYS A 286 -2.68 4.77 -23.19
CA LYS A 286 -2.64 3.81 -24.30
C LYS A 286 -3.70 4.11 -25.38
N HIS A 287 -4.92 4.45 -24.95
CA HIS A 287 -6.02 4.75 -25.87
C HIS A 287 -5.85 6.06 -26.65
N GLN A 288 -5.25 7.10 -26.04
CA GLN A 288 -5.02 8.37 -26.72
C GLN A 288 -3.87 8.30 -27.71
N LEU A 289 -2.80 7.56 -27.37
CA LEU A 289 -1.70 7.32 -28.30
C LEU A 289 -2.19 6.61 -29.57
N VAL A 290 -3.15 5.70 -29.43
CA VAL A 290 -3.77 5.00 -30.55
C VAL A 290 -4.62 5.94 -31.43
N LYS A 291 -5.31 6.93 -30.83
CA LYS A 291 -6.22 7.82 -31.54
C LYS A 291 -5.54 9.05 -32.16
N HIS A 292 -4.47 9.55 -31.59
CA HIS A 292 -3.87 10.83 -31.96
C HIS A 292 -2.71 10.73 -32.95
N TRP A 293 -2.21 9.53 -33.22
CA TRP A 293 -1.10 9.36 -34.16
C TRP A 293 -1.64 9.27 -35.59
N GLU A 294 -1.76 10.40 -36.30
CA GLU A 294 -2.06 10.53 -37.72
C GLU A 294 -3.29 9.74 -38.22
N GLY A 295 -4.30 9.52 -37.39
CA GLY A 295 -5.51 8.78 -37.77
C GLY A 295 -5.30 7.29 -38.07
N LYS A 296 -4.14 6.73 -37.76
CA LYS A 296 -3.87 5.30 -37.89
C LYS A 296 -4.04 4.62 -36.54
N THR A 297 -4.85 3.56 -36.53
CA THR A 297 -5.00 2.67 -35.37
C THR A 297 -3.70 1.89 -35.20
N MET A 298 -2.91 2.21 -34.17
CA MET A 298 -1.78 1.37 -33.78
C MET A 298 -2.28 0.35 -32.77
N ASN A 299 -2.20 -0.93 -33.08
CA ASN A 299 -2.36 -1.99 -32.11
C ASN A 299 -1.12 -2.03 -31.23
N VAL A 300 -1.19 -1.34 -30.09
CA VAL A 300 -0.15 -1.49 -29.05
C VAL A 300 -0.44 -2.79 -28.32
N ASP A 301 0.35 -3.80 -28.62
CA ASP A 301 0.30 -5.06 -27.87
C ASP A 301 0.92 -4.84 -26.48
N ILE A 302 0.07 -4.59 -25.51
CA ILE A 302 0.46 -4.38 -24.12
C ILE A 302 0.90 -5.67 -23.42
N THR A 303 0.61 -6.84 -24.00
CA THR A 303 1.06 -8.13 -23.48
C THR A 303 2.50 -8.45 -23.91
N ARG A 304 3.02 -7.69 -24.87
CA ARG A 304 4.37 -7.88 -25.37
C ARG A 304 5.37 -7.58 -24.25
N LYS A 305 6.22 -8.56 -23.95
CA LYS A 305 7.36 -8.35 -23.04
C LYS A 305 8.17 -7.15 -23.53
N ILE A 306 8.52 -6.27 -22.62
CA ILE A 306 9.45 -5.17 -22.91
C ILE A 306 10.75 -5.81 -23.42
N PRO A 307 11.26 -5.42 -24.58
CA PRO A 307 12.57 -5.89 -25.02
C PRO A 307 13.59 -5.56 -23.92
N PRO A 308 14.56 -6.44 -23.63
CA PRO A 308 15.68 -6.08 -22.79
C PRO A 308 16.31 -4.78 -23.33
N GLY A 309 16.84 -3.96 -22.43
CA GLY A 309 17.31 -2.60 -22.77
C GLY A 309 18.31 -2.53 -23.93
N GLU A 310 19.08 -3.60 -24.17
CA GLU A 310 19.99 -3.73 -25.29
C GLU A 310 19.28 -3.71 -26.67
N GLU A 311 18.17 -4.38 -26.83
CA GLU A 311 17.41 -4.35 -28.10
C GLU A 311 16.80 -2.97 -28.40
N VAL A 312 16.49 -2.20 -27.36
CA VAL A 312 16.03 -0.81 -27.51
C VAL A 312 17.22 0.07 -27.95
N LEU A 313 18.38 -0.15 -27.36
CA LEU A 313 19.59 0.61 -27.66
C LEU A 313 20.11 0.32 -29.08
N GLU A 314 20.12 -0.94 -29.49
CA GLU A 314 20.53 -1.33 -30.85
C GLU A 314 19.62 -0.75 -31.93
N ARG A 315 18.30 -0.75 -31.70
CA ARG A 315 17.33 -0.10 -32.62
C ARG A 315 17.55 1.42 -32.68
N TYR A 316 17.96 2.00 -31.58
CA TYR A 316 18.26 3.43 -31.46
C TYR A 316 19.52 3.82 -32.21
N ILE A 317 20.57 3.00 -32.09
CA ILE A 317 21.88 3.25 -32.71
C ILE A 317 21.86 2.90 -34.21
N SER A 318 21.13 1.88 -34.61
CA SER A 318 21.11 1.40 -35.99
C SER A 318 20.19 2.23 -36.94
N GLY A 319 19.32 3.10 -36.40
CA GLY A 319 18.41 3.92 -37.21
C GLY A 319 17.44 3.12 -38.09
N ASN A 320 17.39 1.79 -37.93
CA ASN A 320 16.56 0.93 -38.73
C ASN A 320 15.15 0.80 -38.14
N PRO A 321 14.09 1.15 -38.91
CA PRO A 321 12.74 0.87 -38.48
C PRO A 321 12.51 -0.65 -38.39
N PRO A 322 11.63 -1.12 -37.50
CA PRO A 322 11.33 -2.54 -37.38
C PRO A 322 10.83 -3.08 -38.71
N ALA A 323 11.35 -4.23 -39.10
CA ALA A 323 10.89 -4.94 -40.28
C ALA A 323 9.37 -5.12 -40.21
N LYS A 324 8.64 -4.67 -41.23
CA LYS A 324 7.22 -4.93 -41.37
C LYS A 324 7.04 -6.45 -41.45
N LYS A 325 6.36 -7.02 -40.44
CA LYS A 325 5.77 -8.35 -40.52
C LYS A 325 4.35 -8.23 -41.00
#